data_3074049a59dfa5c8e954518acf1c168c
#
_entry.id   3074049a59dfa5c8e954518acf1c168c
#
_cell.length_a   1.000
_cell.length_b   1.000
_cell.length_c   1.000
_cell.angle_alpha   90.00
_cell.angle_beta   90.00
_cell.angle_gamma   90.00
#
_symmetry.space_group_name_H-M   'P 1'
#
loop_
_entity.id
_entity.type
_entity.pdbx_description
1 polymer ?
#
loop_
_entity_poly.entity_id
_entity_poly.type
_entity_poly.pdbx_seq_one_letter_code
_entity_poly.pdbx_strand_id
1 'polypeptide(L)'
;MCNLIALELKRNRLRPYHIATLICGLTMLGFQYLMAAIPYMDPTEPDAELFSQYPFLMGITCLVCMAIFSILSAVMASRFVVEEYSRKRAILLLSYPISRKKVLCAKLVLVFAYTVGAMLLCGAVIQAVFFLTESLFPLCSDQLTINMFLQSLGFLLSCSILAGLLGVVSLWFGFRKKSVSMTIVASVVLAALVCQVIAAALAFLPMMGAALGVTGILAALAIKNLLRQINNMEV
;
A
#
# COMPACT_ATOMS: atom_id res chain seq x y z
N MET A 1 6.48 0.81 23.89
CA MET A 1 5.98 0.89 22.52
C MET A 1 4.81 -0.07 22.29
N CYS A 2 4.95 -1.37 22.53
CA CYS A 2 3.86 -2.35 22.29
C CYS A 2 2.55 -2.02 23.01
N ASN A 3 2.58 -1.61 24.28
CA ASN A 3 1.37 -1.23 25.03
C ASN A 3 0.65 -0.01 24.44
N LEU A 4 1.41 0.95 23.85
CA LEU A 4 0.85 2.12 23.17
C LEU A 4 0.14 1.73 21.86
N ILE A 5 0.73 0.82 21.09
CA ILE A 5 0.13 0.29 19.85
C ILE A 5 -1.15 -0.48 20.18
N ALA A 6 -1.13 -1.30 21.23
CA ALA A 6 -2.32 -2.05 21.67
C ALA A 6 -3.46 -1.12 22.12
N LEU A 7 -3.14 -0.03 22.81
CA LEU A 7 -4.12 0.99 23.22
C LEU A 7 -4.70 1.73 22.01
N GLU A 8 -3.86 2.10 21.04
CA GLU A 8 -4.30 2.75 19.79
C GLU A 8 -5.20 1.80 18.95
N LEU A 9 -4.89 0.51 18.90
CA LEU A 9 -5.73 -0.50 18.27
C LEU A 9 -7.13 -0.60 18.91
N LYS A 10 -7.22 -0.54 20.23
CA LYS A 10 -8.50 -0.56 20.95
C LYS A 10 -9.28 0.75 20.79
N ARG A 11 -8.58 1.88 20.70
CA ARG A 11 -9.18 3.20 20.56
C ARG A 11 -9.75 3.45 19.18
N ASN A 12 -9.09 2.98 18.14
CA ASN A 12 -9.47 3.19 16.75
C ASN A 12 -10.29 2.02 16.22
N ARG A 13 -11.47 2.31 15.65
CA ARG A 13 -12.31 1.28 15.01
C ARG A 13 -11.68 0.86 13.68
N LEU A 14 -11.02 -0.31 13.65
CA LEU A 14 -10.42 -0.85 12.42
C LEU A 14 -11.43 -1.53 11.49
N ARG A 15 -12.64 -1.83 11.98
CA ARG A 15 -13.69 -2.53 11.19
C ARG A 15 -13.91 -1.96 9.79
N PRO A 16 -14.06 -0.63 9.57
CA PRO A 16 -14.26 -0.09 8.23
C PRO A 16 -13.06 -0.33 7.30
N TYR A 17 -11.84 -0.37 7.84
CA TYR A 17 -10.64 -0.66 7.04
C TYR A 17 -10.54 -2.13 6.66
N HIS A 18 -10.96 -3.06 7.53
CA HIS A 18 -11.04 -4.48 7.20
C HIS A 18 -12.07 -4.74 6.10
N ILE A 19 -13.24 -4.08 6.17
CA ILE A 19 -14.26 -4.17 5.12
C ILE A 19 -13.73 -3.61 3.81
N ALA A 20 -13.09 -2.43 3.84
CA ALA A 20 -12.47 -1.85 2.65
C ALA A 20 -11.39 -2.77 2.05
N THR A 21 -10.53 -3.35 2.87
CA THR A 21 -9.50 -4.33 2.45
C THR A 21 -10.13 -5.55 1.77
N LEU A 22 -11.22 -6.08 2.32
CA LEU A 22 -11.91 -7.23 1.76
C LEU A 22 -12.56 -6.89 0.41
N ILE A 23 -13.22 -5.74 0.29
CA ILE A 23 -13.79 -5.26 -0.97
C ILE A 23 -12.69 -5.06 -2.01
N CYS A 24 -11.59 -4.39 -1.65
CA CYS A 24 -10.44 -4.22 -2.54
C CYS A 24 -9.86 -5.57 -2.98
N GLY A 25 -9.73 -6.53 -2.08
CA GLY A 25 -9.25 -7.88 -2.41
C GLY A 25 -10.16 -8.58 -3.42
N LEU A 26 -11.48 -8.52 -3.21
CA LEU A 26 -12.46 -9.13 -4.11
C LEU A 26 -12.46 -8.47 -5.51
N THR A 27 -12.40 -7.14 -5.56
CA THR A 27 -12.32 -6.40 -6.84
C THR A 27 -11.03 -6.69 -7.58
N MET A 28 -9.90 -6.83 -6.87
CA MET A 28 -8.62 -7.16 -7.48
C MET A 28 -8.56 -8.60 -7.99
N LEU A 29 -9.22 -9.53 -7.31
CA LEU A 29 -9.35 -10.89 -7.80
C LEU A 29 -10.16 -10.92 -9.12
N GLY A 30 -11.27 -10.19 -9.18
CA GLY A 30 -12.03 -10.02 -10.42
C GLY A 30 -11.21 -9.35 -11.53
N PHE A 31 -10.43 -8.33 -11.19
CA PHE A 31 -9.51 -7.68 -12.14
C PHE A 31 -8.48 -8.64 -12.73
N GLN A 32 -7.88 -9.50 -11.90
CA GLN A 32 -6.89 -10.48 -12.37
C GLN A 32 -7.48 -11.47 -13.37
N TYR A 33 -8.68 -12.01 -13.11
CA TYR A 33 -9.37 -12.88 -14.06
C TYR A 33 -9.80 -12.16 -15.33
N LEU A 34 -10.21 -10.90 -15.21
CA LEU A 34 -10.55 -10.09 -16.38
C LEU A 34 -9.34 -9.87 -17.28
N MET A 35 -8.17 -9.56 -16.70
CA MET A 35 -6.92 -9.44 -17.47
C MET A 35 -6.50 -10.77 -18.12
N ALA A 36 -6.65 -11.88 -17.40
CA ALA A 36 -6.36 -13.22 -17.94
C ALA A 36 -7.33 -13.64 -19.08
N ALA A 37 -8.52 -13.06 -19.16
CA ALA A 37 -9.50 -13.33 -20.21
C ALA A 37 -9.27 -12.52 -21.49
N ILE A 38 -8.47 -11.45 -21.47
CA ILE A 38 -8.21 -10.57 -22.64
C ILE A 38 -7.73 -11.36 -23.87
N PRO A 39 -6.75 -12.27 -23.79
CA PRO A 39 -6.27 -13.01 -24.94
C PRO A 39 -7.34 -13.86 -25.64
N TYR A 40 -8.38 -14.27 -24.89
CA TYR A 40 -9.50 -15.04 -25.43
C TYR A 40 -10.59 -14.17 -26.05
N MET A 41 -10.72 -12.91 -25.60
CA MET A 41 -11.73 -11.96 -26.08
C MET A 41 -11.29 -11.28 -27.37
N ASP A 42 -10.02 -10.91 -27.47
CA ASP A 42 -9.46 -10.26 -28.65
C ASP A 42 -8.03 -10.77 -28.95
N PRO A 43 -7.93 -11.88 -29.72
CA PRO A 43 -6.64 -12.48 -30.08
C PRO A 43 -5.82 -11.60 -31.06
N THR A 44 -6.40 -10.56 -31.62
CA THR A 44 -5.76 -9.69 -32.64
C THR A 44 -5.01 -8.52 -32.03
N GLU A 45 -5.16 -8.28 -30.73
CA GLU A 45 -4.43 -7.23 -30.01
C GLU A 45 -2.93 -7.57 -29.95
N PRO A 46 -2.04 -6.58 -30.29
CA PRO A 46 -0.60 -6.81 -30.32
C PRO A 46 -0.01 -7.20 -28.95
N ASP A 47 -0.70 -6.83 -27.86
CA ASP A 47 -0.28 -7.09 -26.49
C ASP A 47 -0.94 -8.34 -25.87
N ALA A 48 -1.79 -9.07 -26.61
CA ALA A 48 -2.48 -10.26 -26.11
C ALA A 48 -1.50 -11.34 -25.60
N GLU A 49 -0.35 -11.50 -26.26
CA GLU A 49 0.70 -12.43 -25.83
C GLU A 49 1.29 -12.07 -24.45
N LEU A 50 1.38 -10.79 -24.10
CA LEU A 50 1.88 -10.36 -22.79
C LEU A 50 0.92 -10.73 -21.67
N PHE A 51 -0.40 -10.60 -21.91
CA PHE A 51 -1.44 -10.98 -20.96
C PHE A 51 -1.59 -12.51 -20.79
N SER A 52 -1.01 -13.30 -21.66
CA SER A 52 -0.95 -14.76 -21.52
C SER A 52 0.24 -15.25 -20.67
N GLN A 53 1.15 -14.33 -20.28
CA GLN A 53 2.32 -14.64 -19.46
C GLN A 53 2.06 -14.42 -17.97
N TYR A 54 2.33 -15.41 -17.14
CA TYR A 54 2.15 -15.34 -15.68
C TYR A 54 2.88 -14.20 -14.99
N PRO A 55 4.20 -13.98 -15.25
CA PRO A 55 4.95 -12.95 -14.55
C PRO A 55 4.37 -11.56 -14.79
N PHE A 56 3.91 -11.29 -16.00
CA PHE A 56 3.30 -10.02 -16.35
C PHE A 56 1.95 -9.81 -15.66
N LEU A 57 1.08 -10.82 -15.70
CA LEU A 57 -0.26 -10.78 -15.13
C LEU A 57 -0.22 -10.60 -13.60
N MET A 58 0.63 -11.35 -12.92
CA MET A 58 0.84 -11.21 -11.47
C MET A 58 1.50 -9.88 -11.12
N GLY A 59 2.43 -9.41 -11.96
CA GLY A 59 3.11 -8.13 -11.77
C GLY A 59 2.14 -6.94 -11.86
N ILE A 60 1.29 -6.91 -12.88
CA ILE A 60 0.32 -5.82 -13.08
C ILE A 60 -0.72 -5.79 -11.94
N THR A 61 -1.16 -6.96 -11.48
CA THR A 61 -2.07 -7.07 -10.34
C THR A 61 -1.44 -6.53 -9.06
N CYS A 62 -0.17 -6.88 -8.77
CA CYS A 62 0.56 -6.35 -7.62
C CYS A 62 0.73 -4.82 -7.70
N LEU A 63 0.97 -4.29 -8.90
CA LEU A 63 1.13 -2.85 -9.14
C LEU A 63 -0.17 -2.10 -8.84
N VAL A 64 -1.30 -2.57 -9.33
CA VAL A 64 -2.61 -1.96 -9.07
C VAL A 64 -3.00 -2.10 -7.59
N CYS A 65 -2.75 -3.26 -6.98
CA CYS A 65 -2.90 -3.46 -5.54
C CYS A 65 -2.08 -2.43 -4.74
N MET A 66 -0.82 -2.20 -5.10
CA MET A 66 0.04 -1.21 -4.44
C MET A 66 -0.58 0.19 -4.50
N ALA A 67 -1.10 0.60 -5.66
CA ALA A 67 -1.76 1.90 -5.80
C ALA A 67 -2.98 2.03 -4.87
N ILE A 68 -3.87 1.03 -4.86
CA ILE A 68 -5.08 1.03 -4.04
C ILE A 68 -4.71 1.03 -2.54
N PHE A 69 -3.78 0.17 -2.12
CA PHE A 69 -3.38 0.08 -0.72
C PHE A 69 -2.58 1.30 -0.24
N SER A 70 -1.87 2.01 -1.12
CA SER A 70 -1.23 3.29 -0.79
C SER A 70 -2.26 4.38 -0.48
N ILE A 71 -3.36 4.42 -1.24
CA ILE A 71 -4.48 5.34 -0.99
C ILE A 71 -5.19 4.96 0.32
N LEU A 72 -5.44 3.67 0.57
CA LEU A 72 -6.03 3.20 1.82
C LEU A 72 -5.16 3.56 3.03
N SER A 73 -3.83 3.42 2.91
CA SER A 73 -2.85 3.85 3.90
C SER A 73 -2.94 5.36 4.18
N ALA A 74 -3.05 6.18 3.14
CA ALA A 74 -3.20 7.62 3.27
C ALA A 74 -4.51 8.02 3.96
N VAL A 75 -5.61 7.35 3.64
CA VAL A 75 -6.92 7.56 4.31
C VAL A 75 -6.82 7.20 5.79
N MET A 76 -6.20 6.07 6.11
CA MET A 76 -5.99 5.64 7.49
C MET A 76 -5.08 6.62 8.26
N ALA A 77 -3.95 6.99 7.66
CA ALA A 77 -3.00 7.94 8.23
C ALA A 77 -3.62 9.33 8.46
N SER A 78 -4.43 9.81 7.50
CA SER A 78 -5.09 11.10 7.62
C SER A 78 -6.08 11.16 8.79
N ARG A 79 -6.85 10.10 9.00
CA ARG A 79 -7.80 10.00 10.12
C ARG A 79 -7.09 9.85 11.46
N PHE A 80 -6.04 9.02 11.54
CA PHE A 80 -5.36 8.73 12.79
C PHE A 80 -4.39 9.81 13.23
N VAL A 81 -3.86 10.61 12.28
CA VAL A 81 -2.89 11.66 12.57
C VAL A 81 -3.45 13.04 12.26
N VAL A 82 -3.78 13.34 10.98
CA VAL A 82 -4.16 14.71 10.59
C VAL A 82 -5.41 15.19 11.33
N GLU A 83 -6.44 14.35 11.43
CA GLU A 83 -7.71 14.73 12.06
C GLU A 83 -7.58 14.95 13.57
N GLU A 84 -6.70 14.21 14.25
CA GLU A 84 -6.48 14.40 15.69
C GLU A 84 -5.67 15.65 16.01
N TYR A 85 -4.67 15.97 15.17
CA TYR A 85 -3.82 17.16 15.39
C TYR A 85 -4.40 18.46 14.81
N SER A 86 -5.46 18.39 13.98
CA SER A 86 -6.07 19.58 13.37
C SER A 86 -7.30 20.13 14.10
N ARG A 87 -7.89 19.39 15.05
CA ARG A 87 -9.12 19.77 15.76
C ARG A 87 -8.87 20.04 17.26
N LYS A 88 -9.93 20.49 17.98
CA LYS A 88 -9.95 20.71 19.44
C LYS A 88 -9.47 19.51 20.28
N ARG A 89 -9.39 18.31 19.68
CA ARG A 89 -8.82 17.09 20.29
C ARG A 89 -7.32 17.19 20.55
N ALA A 90 -6.62 18.10 19.84
CA ALA A 90 -5.19 18.36 20.08
C ALA A 90 -4.96 18.83 21.51
N ILE A 91 -5.86 19.66 22.07
CA ILE A 91 -5.76 20.19 23.43
C ILE A 91 -5.79 19.06 24.49
N LEU A 92 -6.67 18.06 24.30
CA LEU A 92 -6.75 16.88 25.17
C LEU A 92 -5.51 15.98 25.07
N LEU A 93 -4.93 15.87 23.86
CA LEU A 93 -3.70 15.10 23.66
C LEU A 93 -2.49 15.78 24.30
N LEU A 94 -2.52 17.12 24.36
CA LEU A 94 -1.45 17.94 24.93
C LEU A 94 -1.43 17.93 26.48
N SER A 95 -2.56 17.59 27.12
CA SER A 95 -2.69 17.51 28.57
C SER A 95 -2.14 16.22 29.18
N TYR A 96 -1.80 15.23 28.36
CA TYR A 96 -1.31 13.93 28.86
C TYR A 96 0.23 13.93 29.00
N PRO A 97 0.80 13.35 30.07
CA PRO A 97 2.24 13.35 30.34
C PRO A 97 3.03 12.34 29.50
N ILE A 98 2.57 12.03 28.26
CA ILE A 98 3.23 11.10 27.34
C ILE A 98 3.93 11.90 26.24
N SER A 99 5.17 11.51 25.90
CA SER A 99 5.93 12.19 24.84
C SER A 99 5.21 12.08 23.49
N ARG A 100 4.85 13.23 22.91
CA ARG A 100 4.14 13.40 21.63
C ARG A 100 4.80 12.59 20.49
N LYS A 101 6.14 12.54 20.48
CA LYS A 101 6.92 11.76 19.50
C LYS A 101 6.60 10.27 19.56
N LYS A 102 6.47 9.69 20.77
CA LYS A 102 6.17 8.26 20.95
C LYS A 102 4.78 7.91 20.43
N VAL A 103 3.79 8.78 20.66
CA VAL A 103 2.42 8.59 20.18
C VAL A 103 2.37 8.65 18.65
N LEU A 104 3.02 9.64 18.03
CA LEU A 104 3.08 9.72 16.57
C LEU A 104 3.76 8.50 15.96
N CYS A 105 4.94 8.10 16.48
CA CYS A 105 5.64 6.92 16.00
C CYS A 105 4.78 5.66 16.12
N ALA A 106 4.06 5.48 17.23
CA ALA A 106 3.16 4.33 17.39
C ALA A 106 2.07 4.29 16.33
N LYS A 107 1.48 5.45 15.98
CA LYS A 107 0.46 5.56 14.93
C LYS A 107 1.02 5.28 13.54
N LEU A 108 2.20 5.83 13.22
CA LEU A 108 2.86 5.57 11.94
C LEU A 108 3.19 4.09 11.77
N VAL A 109 3.74 3.46 12.81
CA VAL A 109 4.03 2.02 12.80
C VAL A 109 2.76 1.20 12.63
N LEU A 110 1.67 1.57 13.31
CA LEU A 110 0.38 0.89 13.19
C LEU A 110 -0.17 0.98 11.76
N VAL A 111 -0.20 2.17 11.16
CA VAL A 111 -0.68 2.37 9.79
C VAL A 111 0.18 1.59 8.79
N PHE A 112 1.51 1.70 8.92
CA PHE A 112 2.46 0.98 8.06
C PHE A 112 2.29 -0.53 8.16
N ALA A 113 2.30 -1.08 9.38
CA ALA A 113 2.16 -2.52 9.61
C ALA A 113 0.80 -3.05 9.13
N TYR A 114 -0.28 -2.30 9.35
CA TYR A 114 -1.60 -2.65 8.85
C TYR A 114 -1.62 -2.70 7.32
N THR A 115 -1.10 -1.67 6.64
CA THR A 115 -1.08 -1.59 5.17
C THR A 115 -0.27 -2.74 4.57
N VAL A 116 0.95 -2.97 5.07
CA VAL A 116 1.82 -4.06 4.61
C VAL A 116 1.16 -5.41 4.85
N GLY A 117 0.66 -5.66 6.05
CA GLY A 117 0.00 -6.93 6.41
C GLY A 117 -1.27 -7.18 5.61
N ALA A 118 -2.13 -6.16 5.45
CA ALA A 118 -3.38 -6.27 4.70
C ALA A 118 -3.12 -6.54 3.22
N MET A 119 -2.17 -5.82 2.61
CA MET A 119 -1.81 -6.02 1.20
C MET A 119 -1.16 -7.38 0.97
N LEU A 120 -0.27 -7.83 1.85
CA LEU A 120 0.35 -9.15 1.76
C LEU A 120 -0.69 -10.27 1.85
N LEU A 121 -1.60 -10.18 2.83
CA LEU A 121 -2.65 -11.20 3.00
C LEU A 121 -3.58 -11.23 1.78
N CYS A 122 -4.11 -10.08 1.35
CA CYS A 122 -4.99 -10.02 0.19
C CYS A 122 -4.28 -10.48 -1.08
N GLY A 123 -3.08 -9.98 -1.36
CA GLY A 123 -2.32 -10.33 -2.55
C GLY A 123 -1.93 -11.81 -2.58
N ALA A 124 -1.50 -12.38 -1.45
CA ALA A 124 -1.18 -13.79 -1.34
C ALA A 124 -2.41 -14.68 -1.59
N VAL A 125 -3.58 -14.31 -1.05
CA VAL A 125 -4.84 -15.03 -1.31
C VAL A 125 -5.21 -14.96 -2.78
N ILE A 126 -5.14 -13.77 -3.41
CA ILE A 126 -5.45 -13.59 -4.83
C ILE A 126 -4.53 -14.48 -5.68
N GLN A 127 -3.21 -14.43 -5.44
CA GLN A 127 -2.24 -15.23 -6.18
C GLN A 127 -2.44 -16.74 -5.95
N ALA A 128 -2.73 -17.16 -4.71
CA ALA A 128 -2.97 -18.57 -4.41
C ALA A 128 -4.26 -19.09 -5.08
N VAL A 129 -5.34 -18.31 -5.05
CA VAL A 129 -6.60 -18.67 -5.74
C VAL A 129 -6.37 -18.77 -7.24
N PHE A 130 -5.68 -17.81 -7.83
CA PHE A 130 -5.37 -17.82 -9.26
C PHE A 130 -4.48 -19.01 -9.62
N PHE A 131 -3.44 -19.31 -8.85
CA PHE A 131 -2.58 -20.47 -9.05
C PHE A 131 -3.33 -21.81 -8.97
N LEU A 132 -4.27 -21.94 -8.01
CA LEU A 132 -5.10 -23.14 -7.86
C LEU A 132 -6.07 -23.31 -9.04
N THR A 133 -6.74 -22.24 -9.47
CA THR A 133 -7.67 -22.32 -10.60
C THR A 133 -6.96 -22.61 -11.90
N GLU A 134 -5.78 -22.08 -12.09
CA GLU A 134 -4.95 -22.30 -13.27
C GLU A 134 -4.41 -23.74 -13.36
N SER A 135 -4.12 -24.36 -12.21
CA SER A 135 -3.74 -25.77 -12.18
C SER A 135 -4.87 -26.72 -12.62
N LEU A 136 -6.14 -26.26 -12.52
CA LEU A 136 -7.33 -27.01 -12.91
C LEU A 136 -7.78 -26.68 -14.34
N PHE A 137 -7.71 -25.41 -14.71
CA PHE A 137 -8.12 -24.85 -16.00
C PHE A 137 -7.04 -23.90 -16.51
N PRO A 138 -6.10 -24.38 -17.36
CA PRO A 138 -5.02 -23.53 -17.85
C PRO A 138 -5.57 -22.42 -18.76
N LEU A 139 -5.51 -21.17 -18.28
CA LEU A 139 -5.89 -19.96 -19.00
C LEU A 139 -4.66 -19.30 -19.65
N CYS A 140 -3.47 -19.46 -19.05
CA CYS A 140 -2.23 -18.91 -19.56
C CYS A 140 -1.47 -19.94 -20.41
N SER A 141 -0.65 -19.45 -21.34
CA SER A 141 0.17 -20.29 -22.23
C SER A 141 1.42 -20.86 -21.55
N ASP A 142 1.87 -20.26 -20.44
CA ASP A 142 3.08 -20.63 -19.73
C ASP A 142 2.88 -21.84 -18.79
N GLN A 143 3.93 -22.64 -18.61
CA GLN A 143 3.92 -23.70 -17.60
C GLN A 143 4.13 -23.15 -16.20
N LEU A 144 3.20 -23.45 -15.31
CA LEU A 144 3.26 -23.10 -13.91
C LEU A 144 4.47 -23.73 -13.21
N THR A 145 5.39 -22.90 -12.75
CA THR A 145 6.54 -23.32 -11.97
C THR A 145 6.45 -22.73 -10.56
N ILE A 146 6.78 -23.52 -9.53
CA ILE A 146 6.83 -23.04 -8.14
C ILE A 146 7.75 -21.83 -7.98
N ASN A 147 8.82 -21.75 -8.76
CA ASN A 147 9.74 -20.62 -8.75
C ASN A 147 9.06 -19.30 -9.18
N MET A 148 8.16 -19.34 -10.17
CA MET A 148 7.39 -18.17 -10.60
C MET A 148 6.46 -17.68 -9.48
N PHE A 149 5.82 -18.60 -8.76
CA PHE A 149 5.00 -18.27 -7.61
C PHE A 149 5.81 -17.62 -6.49
N LEU A 150 6.99 -18.13 -6.17
CA LEU A 150 7.87 -17.54 -5.16
C LEU A 150 8.39 -16.15 -5.58
N GLN A 151 8.71 -15.95 -6.85
CA GLN A 151 9.10 -14.64 -7.39
C GLN A 151 7.96 -13.63 -7.29
N SER A 152 6.73 -14.04 -7.61
CA SER A 152 5.55 -13.17 -7.49
C SER A 152 5.26 -12.77 -6.04
N LEU A 153 5.47 -13.66 -5.07
CA LEU A 153 5.38 -13.33 -3.64
C LEU A 153 6.47 -12.35 -3.21
N GLY A 154 7.69 -12.49 -3.72
CA GLY A 154 8.76 -11.53 -3.48
C GLY A 154 8.46 -10.14 -4.04
N PHE A 155 7.87 -10.09 -5.24
CA PHE A 155 7.41 -8.85 -5.84
C PHE A 155 6.26 -8.21 -5.05
N LEU A 156 5.29 -9.02 -4.61
CA LEU A 156 4.17 -8.60 -3.76
C LEU A 156 4.67 -8.00 -2.44
N LEU A 157 5.67 -8.62 -1.80
CA LEU A 157 6.29 -8.11 -0.57
C LEU A 157 6.91 -6.73 -0.81
N SER A 158 7.63 -6.56 -1.91
CA SER A 158 8.25 -5.29 -2.28
C SER A 158 7.20 -4.20 -2.54
N CYS A 159 6.14 -4.51 -3.27
CA CYS A 159 5.02 -3.61 -3.51
C CYS A 159 4.26 -3.25 -2.23
N SER A 160 4.11 -4.18 -1.28
CA SER A 160 3.44 -3.91 -0.01
C SER A 160 4.22 -2.94 0.87
N ILE A 161 5.54 -3.07 0.91
CA ILE A 161 6.42 -2.11 1.61
C ILE A 161 6.31 -0.73 0.95
N LEU A 162 6.34 -0.66 -0.38
CA LEU A 162 6.16 0.59 -1.13
C LEU A 162 4.82 1.26 -0.81
N ALA A 163 3.71 0.52 -0.78
CA ALA A 163 2.40 1.05 -0.43
C ALA A 163 2.40 1.70 0.97
N GLY A 164 3.02 1.04 1.95
CA GLY A 164 3.18 1.58 3.30
C GLY A 164 4.04 2.85 3.34
N LEU A 165 5.18 2.87 2.63
CA LEU A 165 6.07 4.03 2.55
C LEU A 165 5.39 5.23 1.89
N LEU A 166 4.65 5.01 0.78
CA LEU A 166 3.89 6.05 0.10
C LEU A 166 2.82 6.67 1.01
N GLY A 167 2.15 5.85 1.83
CA GLY A 167 1.22 6.33 2.85
C GLY A 167 1.88 7.27 3.85
N VAL A 168 3.09 6.97 4.30
CA VAL A 168 3.86 7.83 5.22
C VAL A 168 4.30 9.13 4.53
N VAL A 169 4.76 9.07 3.29
CA VAL A 169 5.16 10.26 2.54
C VAL A 169 3.96 11.17 2.28
N SER A 170 2.82 10.61 1.87
CA SER A 170 1.59 11.38 1.63
C SER A 170 1.07 12.05 2.90
N LEU A 171 1.22 11.41 4.07
CA LEU A 171 0.87 11.99 5.35
C LEU A 171 1.64 13.28 5.64
N TRP A 172 2.91 13.36 5.29
CA TRP A 172 3.71 14.58 5.49
C TRP A 172 3.11 15.78 4.76
N PHE A 173 2.65 15.61 3.52
CA PHE A 173 1.97 16.68 2.76
C PHE A 173 0.66 17.10 3.42
N GLY A 174 -0.15 16.12 3.86
CA GLY A 174 -1.43 16.38 4.51
C GLY A 174 -1.29 17.05 5.88
N PHE A 175 -0.29 16.63 6.65
CA PHE A 175 -0.02 17.21 7.96
C PHE A 175 0.44 18.68 7.86
N ARG A 176 1.27 19.01 6.87
CA ARG A 176 1.72 20.39 6.61
C ARG A 176 0.56 21.31 6.25
N LYS A 177 -0.42 20.83 5.49
CA LYS A 177 -1.62 21.59 5.09
C LYS A 177 -2.79 21.45 6.08
N LYS A 178 -2.65 20.64 7.13
CA LYS A 178 -3.69 20.29 8.11
C LYS A 178 -5.00 19.83 7.44
N SER A 179 -4.91 19.15 6.31
CA SER A 179 -6.04 18.74 5.47
C SER A 179 -5.98 17.25 5.13
N VAL A 180 -7.09 16.56 5.43
CA VAL A 180 -7.29 15.14 5.08
C VAL A 180 -7.28 14.95 3.56
N SER A 181 -7.96 15.84 2.83
CA SER A 181 -8.05 15.76 1.36
C SER A 181 -6.67 15.87 0.70
N MET A 182 -5.78 16.72 1.22
CA MET A 182 -4.42 16.85 0.70
C MET A 182 -3.59 15.57 0.87
N THR A 183 -3.80 14.82 1.96
CA THR A 183 -3.14 13.53 2.15
C THR A 183 -3.54 12.53 1.08
N ILE A 184 -4.84 12.48 0.77
CA ILE A 184 -5.39 11.54 -0.22
C ILE A 184 -4.91 11.92 -1.63
N VAL A 185 -5.01 13.20 -2.00
CA VAL A 185 -4.54 13.69 -3.32
C VAL A 185 -3.05 13.43 -3.49
N ALA A 186 -2.24 13.73 -2.48
CA ALA A 186 -0.80 13.45 -2.51
C ALA A 186 -0.52 11.95 -2.69
N SER A 187 -1.29 11.08 -2.04
CA SER A 187 -1.14 9.62 -2.21
C SER A 187 -1.46 9.17 -3.63
N VAL A 188 -2.53 9.68 -4.24
CA VAL A 188 -2.90 9.35 -5.62
C VAL A 188 -1.80 9.76 -6.60
N VAL A 189 -1.29 11.00 -6.47
CA VAL A 189 -0.21 11.51 -7.34
C VAL A 189 1.06 10.70 -7.16
N LEU A 190 1.47 10.44 -5.90
CA LEU A 190 2.67 9.65 -5.62
C LEU A 190 2.53 8.19 -6.11
N ALA A 191 1.36 7.58 -5.91
CA ALA A 191 1.09 6.24 -6.41
C ALA A 191 1.19 6.18 -7.94
N ALA A 192 0.60 7.15 -8.66
CA ALA A 192 0.68 7.21 -10.11
C ALA A 192 2.13 7.33 -10.62
N LEU A 193 2.94 8.19 -9.99
CA LEU A 193 4.36 8.34 -10.34
C LEU A 193 5.16 7.05 -10.09
N VAL A 194 4.95 6.41 -8.95
CA VAL A 194 5.66 5.18 -8.59
C VAL A 194 5.19 4.00 -9.44
N CYS A 195 3.91 3.95 -9.83
CA CYS A 195 3.39 2.94 -10.76
C CYS A 195 4.15 2.95 -12.10
N GLN A 196 4.49 4.12 -12.65
CA GLN A 196 5.27 4.21 -13.89
C GLN A 196 6.68 3.61 -13.72
N VAL A 197 7.32 3.88 -12.58
CA VAL A 197 8.65 3.33 -12.29
C VAL A 197 8.59 1.81 -12.10
N ILE A 198 7.55 1.29 -11.43
CA ILE A 198 7.39 -0.15 -11.19
C ILE A 198 6.98 -0.88 -12.47
N ALA A 199 6.17 -0.27 -13.34
CA ALA A 199 5.85 -0.83 -14.65
C ALA A 199 7.13 -1.09 -15.47
N ALA A 200 8.09 -0.15 -15.44
CA ALA A 200 9.40 -0.35 -16.02
C ALA A 200 10.23 -1.43 -15.28
N ALA A 201 10.02 -1.61 -13.97
CA ALA A 201 10.69 -2.63 -13.18
C ALA A 201 10.22 -4.07 -13.48
N LEU A 202 9.05 -4.26 -14.09
CA LEU A 202 8.62 -5.56 -14.60
C LEU A 202 9.57 -6.08 -15.70
N ALA A 203 10.14 -5.18 -16.49
CA ALA A 203 11.15 -5.52 -17.50
C ALA A 203 12.58 -5.56 -16.92
N PHE A 204 12.87 -4.79 -15.86
CA PHE A 204 14.21 -4.60 -15.32
C PHE A 204 14.22 -4.59 -13.78
N LEU A 205 14.46 -5.75 -13.19
CA LEU A 205 14.40 -6.01 -11.73
C LEU A 205 15.15 -4.99 -10.84
N PRO A 206 16.35 -4.46 -11.22
CA PRO A 206 17.06 -3.46 -10.39
C PRO A 206 16.28 -2.17 -10.14
N MET A 207 15.33 -1.80 -11.01
CA MET A 207 14.47 -0.63 -10.80
C MET A 207 13.58 -0.75 -9.57
N MET A 208 13.17 -1.97 -9.20
CA MET A 208 12.41 -2.19 -7.97
C MET A 208 13.22 -1.82 -6.72
N GLY A 209 14.49 -2.20 -6.70
CA GLY A 209 15.42 -1.81 -5.62
C GLY A 209 15.63 -0.30 -5.53
N ALA A 210 15.76 0.38 -6.68
CA ALA A 210 15.87 1.83 -6.74
C ALA A 210 14.59 2.52 -6.23
N ALA A 211 13.42 2.05 -6.64
CA ALA A 211 12.12 2.56 -6.17
C ALA A 211 11.98 2.44 -4.64
N LEU A 212 12.32 1.28 -4.07
CA LEU A 212 12.33 1.06 -2.62
C LEU A 212 13.33 1.98 -1.90
N GLY A 213 14.53 2.14 -2.44
CA GLY A 213 15.56 3.01 -1.86
C GLY A 213 15.11 4.48 -1.84
N VAL A 214 14.66 5.01 -2.96
CA VAL A 214 14.22 6.40 -3.08
C VAL A 214 13.00 6.67 -2.19
N THR A 215 11.97 5.83 -2.24
CA THR A 215 10.78 6.00 -1.40
C THR A 215 11.09 5.83 0.08
N GLY A 216 12.02 4.93 0.44
CA GLY A 216 12.50 4.76 1.81
C GLY A 216 13.19 6.01 2.35
N ILE A 217 14.08 6.63 1.57
CA ILE A 217 14.73 7.90 1.93
C ILE A 217 13.69 9.01 2.10
N LEU A 218 12.76 9.13 1.16
CA LEU A 218 11.68 10.13 1.25
C LEU A 218 10.80 9.94 2.49
N ALA A 219 10.47 8.68 2.82
CA ALA A 219 9.70 8.36 4.02
C ALA A 219 10.48 8.70 5.30
N ALA A 220 11.78 8.41 5.36
CA ALA A 220 12.63 8.77 6.49
C ALA A 220 12.71 10.29 6.70
N LEU A 221 12.85 11.07 5.61
CA LEU A 221 12.82 12.53 5.65
C LEU A 221 11.44 13.05 6.08
N ALA A 222 10.35 12.44 5.59
CA ALA A 222 8.98 12.78 5.99
C ALA A 222 8.77 12.57 7.50
N ILE A 223 9.20 11.42 8.03
CA ILE A 223 9.10 11.13 9.48
C ILE A 223 9.91 12.14 10.29
N LYS A 224 11.16 12.44 9.89
CA LYS A 224 12.00 13.43 10.58
C LYS A 224 11.34 14.81 10.62
N ASN A 225 10.76 15.25 9.52
CA ASN A 225 10.07 16.52 9.42
C ASN A 225 8.78 16.56 10.25
N LEU A 226 7.99 15.48 10.24
CA LEU A 226 6.80 15.33 11.08
C LEU A 226 7.14 15.41 12.56
N LEU A 227 8.19 14.72 13.01
CA LEU A 227 8.66 14.75 14.39
C LEU A 227 9.13 16.16 14.81
N ARG A 228 9.79 16.89 13.91
CA ARG A 228 10.16 18.30 14.13
C ARG A 228 8.95 19.20 14.27
N GLN A 229 7.98 19.10 13.36
CA GLN A 229 6.77 19.92 13.40
C GLN A 229 5.98 19.73 14.69
N ILE A 230 5.84 18.49 15.18
CA ILE A 230 5.13 18.20 16.42
C ILE A 230 5.88 18.73 17.65
N ASN A 231 7.22 18.72 17.62
CA ASN A 231 8.01 19.25 18.73
C ASN A 231 7.93 20.77 18.82
N ASN A 232 7.75 21.46 17.69
CA ASN A 232 7.66 22.92 17.61
C ASN A 232 6.21 23.46 17.73
N MET A 233 5.22 22.57 17.90
CA MET A 233 3.85 22.97 18.25
C MET A 233 3.82 23.34 19.75
N GLU A 234 4.18 24.57 20.06
CA GLU A 234 3.90 25.20 21.34
C GLU A 234 2.41 25.59 21.40
N VAL A 235 1.83 25.43 22.57
CA VAL A 235 0.43 25.76 22.88
C VAL A 235 0.24 27.25 22.94
#